data_12578321bb10b94c6f6e5885e05124b2
#
_entry.id   12578321bb10b94c6f6e5885e05124b2
#
_cell.length_a   1.000
_cell.length_b   1.000
_cell.length_c   1.000
_cell.angle_alpha   90.00
_cell.angle_beta   90.00
_cell.angle_gamma   90.00
#
_symmetry.space_group_name_H-M   'P 1'
#
loop_
_entity.id
_entity.type
_entity.pdbx_description
1 polymer ?
#
loop_
_entity_poly.entity_id
_entity_poly.type
_entity_poly.pdbx_seq_one_letter_code
_entity_poly.pdbx_strand_id
1 'polypeptide(L)'
;MSKDVNIMDIEDIFGNQIETKKVESFIPPNGMKIYYSNFFPYEIYFYWLGQGNIDQFQRREFSFTLENDVYFRFQSFTSSEELRKKLISYCPKKIDIGAIYNVLPTQHKEAETFSPQEKEIVFDIDMTDYDDIRTCCQEAKLCDKCWKYMIVAYEILDQILKEDFGFQNILYAFSGRRGIHAWLCDERARRLQDNGRAAIANYIKYKISNIKLEVSQGLKEPIHPLYERAIIIIDKYFKDVLEEQNLLNDEKGKNLIKGLIKAYFGNEIQMEKIDNILNSKDNKVSRIKLELIEDYMKKIQNQKKIIKQI
;
A
#
# COMPACT_ATOMS: atom_id res chain seq x y z
N MET A 1 -16.16 -34.21 -5.77
CA MET A 1 -17.24 -33.29 -6.18
C MET A 1 -16.95 -31.96 -5.53
N SER A 2 -16.20 -31.11 -6.21
CA SER A 2 -15.92 -29.73 -5.82
C SER A 2 -17.15 -28.88 -6.16
N LYS A 3 -17.71 -28.21 -5.19
CA LYS A 3 -18.74 -27.20 -5.43
C LYS A 3 -18.01 -25.90 -5.73
N ASP A 4 -18.10 -25.45 -6.96
CA ASP A 4 -17.69 -24.12 -7.39
C ASP A 4 -18.53 -23.09 -6.62
N VAL A 5 -17.85 -22.24 -5.86
CA VAL A 5 -18.48 -21.07 -5.26
C VAL A 5 -18.48 -19.98 -6.33
N ASN A 6 -19.65 -19.71 -6.89
CA ASN A 6 -19.89 -18.57 -7.76
C ASN A 6 -19.54 -17.29 -7.01
N ILE A 7 -18.50 -16.60 -7.44
CA ILE A 7 -18.23 -15.22 -7.05
C ILE A 7 -19.29 -14.39 -7.77
N MET A 8 -20.27 -13.89 -7.02
CA MET A 8 -21.21 -12.88 -7.52
C MET A 8 -20.41 -11.63 -7.87
N ASP A 9 -20.58 -11.15 -9.08
CA ASP A 9 -19.97 -9.92 -9.55
C ASP A 9 -20.38 -8.75 -8.65
N ILE A 10 -19.38 -7.98 -8.20
CA ILE A 10 -19.57 -6.82 -7.31
C ILE A 10 -20.47 -5.74 -7.96
N GLU A 11 -20.60 -5.74 -9.28
CA GLU A 11 -21.49 -4.86 -10.05
C GLU A 11 -22.97 -5.08 -9.79
N ASP A 12 -23.40 -6.29 -9.43
CA ASP A 12 -24.80 -6.61 -9.13
C ASP A 12 -25.25 -6.10 -7.74
N ILE A 13 -24.33 -5.72 -6.88
CA ILE A 13 -24.65 -5.22 -5.52
C ILE A 13 -24.85 -3.69 -5.50
N PHE A 14 -24.29 -2.96 -6.48
CA PHE A 14 -24.29 -1.49 -6.49
C PHE A 14 -25.00 -0.83 -7.68
N GLY A 15 -25.78 -1.59 -8.43
CA GLY A 15 -26.49 -1.14 -9.63
C GLY A 15 -27.75 -0.31 -9.38
N ASN A 16 -27.69 0.73 -8.56
CA ASN A 16 -28.62 1.85 -8.61
C ASN A 16 -27.89 3.09 -8.10
N GLN A 17 -27.97 4.20 -8.87
CA GLN A 17 -27.50 5.51 -8.45
C GLN A 17 -28.19 5.92 -7.15
N ILE A 18 -27.59 5.55 -6.03
CA ILE A 18 -27.94 6.14 -4.75
C ILE A 18 -27.28 7.51 -4.77
N GLU A 19 -28.10 8.57 -4.90
CA GLU A 19 -27.67 9.91 -4.49
C GLU A 19 -27.02 9.78 -3.12
N THR A 20 -25.70 9.90 -3.08
CA THR A 20 -24.96 9.92 -1.82
C THR A 20 -25.26 11.23 -1.12
N LYS A 21 -26.44 11.30 -0.46
CA LYS A 21 -26.56 12.20 0.69
C LYS A 21 -25.34 11.90 1.55
N LYS A 22 -24.52 12.91 1.86
CA LYS A 22 -23.49 12.82 2.89
C LYS A 22 -24.15 12.20 4.12
N VAL A 23 -23.97 10.91 4.30
CA VAL A 23 -24.23 10.26 5.56
C VAL A 23 -23.11 10.79 6.46
N GLU A 24 -23.39 11.85 7.20
CA GLU A 24 -22.55 12.18 8.35
C GLU A 24 -22.50 10.90 9.16
N SER A 25 -21.31 10.37 9.34
CA SER A 25 -21.08 9.13 10.09
C SER A 25 -21.49 9.42 11.54
N PHE A 26 -22.76 9.20 11.84
CA PHE A 26 -23.27 9.34 13.19
C PHE A 26 -22.79 8.13 13.98
N ILE A 27 -21.65 8.27 14.61
CA ILE A 27 -21.22 7.34 15.66
C ILE A 27 -22.01 7.75 16.92
N PRO A 28 -22.91 6.90 17.41
CA PRO A 28 -23.67 7.23 18.63
C PRO A 28 -22.71 7.50 19.80
N PRO A 29 -23.09 8.29 20.80
CA PRO A 29 -22.24 8.65 21.94
C PRO A 29 -21.56 7.46 22.63
N ASN A 30 -22.17 6.26 22.57
CA ASN A 30 -21.62 5.01 23.11
C ASN A 30 -21.12 4.05 22.01
N GLY A 31 -20.88 4.52 20.80
CA GLY A 31 -20.56 3.68 19.65
C GLY A 31 -19.35 2.78 19.85
N MET A 32 -18.27 3.29 20.43
CA MET A 32 -17.10 2.48 20.76
C MET A 32 -17.40 1.37 21.77
N LYS A 33 -18.21 1.65 22.79
CA LYS A 33 -18.62 0.65 23.76
C LYS A 33 -19.49 -0.45 23.13
N ILE A 34 -20.41 -0.06 22.25
CA ILE A 34 -21.23 -1.00 21.47
C ILE A 34 -20.35 -1.87 20.59
N TYR A 35 -19.37 -1.27 19.90
CA TYR A 35 -18.42 -2.00 19.06
C TYR A 35 -17.62 -3.03 19.86
N TYR A 36 -16.98 -2.61 20.96
CA TYR A 36 -16.21 -3.54 21.81
C TYR A 36 -17.06 -4.58 22.50
N SER A 37 -18.32 -4.28 22.83
CA SER A 37 -19.20 -5.26 23.48
C SER A 37 -19.69 -6.36 22.53
N ASN A 38 -19.94 -6.04 21.25
CA ASN A 38 -20.70 -6.90 20.36
C ASN A 38 -19.98 -7.31 19.07
N PHE A 39 -19.02 -6.52 18.58
CA PHE A 39 -18.46 -6.69 17.24
C PHE A 39 -16.96 -6.97 17.20
N PHE A 40 -16.19 -6.57 18.22
CA PHE A 40 -14.76 -6.78 18.22
C PHE A 40 -14.42 -8.28 18.26
N PRO A 41 -13.58 -8.80 17.35
CA PRO A 41 -13.36 -10.25 17.18
C PRO A 41 -12.29 -10.79 18.14
N TYR A 42 -12.57 -10.84 19.45
CA TYR A 42 -11.62 -11.18 20.51
C TYR A 42 -10.92 -12.51 20.32
N GLU A 43 -11.66 -13.57 19.94
CA GLU A 43 -11.09 -14.91 19.77
C GLU A 43 -10.15 -14.98 18.58
N ILE A 44 -10.49 -14.29 17.48
CA ILE A 44 -9.63 -14.20 16.30
C ILE A 44 -8.35 -13.44 16.64
N TYR A 45 -8.45 -12.33 17.36
CA TYR A 45 -7.29 -11.56 17.85
C TYR A 45 -6.40 -12.39 18.76
N PHE A 46 -7.01 -13.10 19.71
CA PHE A 46 -6.29 -13.97 20.64
C PHE A 46 -5.51 -15.05 19.88
N TYR A 47 -6.18 -15.74 18.96
CA TYR A 47 -5.55 -16.80 18.18
C TYR A 47 -4.45 -16.26 17.27
N TRP A 48 -4.73 -15.19 16.52
CA TRP A 48 -3.77 -14.60 15.58
C TRP A 48 -2.55 -14.02 16.30
N LEU A 49 -2.74 -13.15 17.28
CA LEU A 49 -1.65 -12.45 17.96
C LEU A 49 -0.85 -13.34 18.93
N GLY A 50 -1.46 -14.41 19.39
CA GLY A 50 -0.80 -15.46 20.16
C GLY A 50 -0.19 -16.59 19.30
N GLN A 51 -0.39 -16.55 17.97
CA GLN A 51 0.04 -17.64 17.07
C GLN A 51 -0.49 -19.03 17.52
N GLY A 52 -1.70 -19.09 18.04
CA GLY A 52 -2.28 -20.29 18.63
C GLY A 52 -1.67 -20.71 19.99
N ASN A 53 -0.78 -19.90 20.57
CA ASN A 53 -0.09 -20.18 21.83
C ASN A 53 -0.43 -19.13 22.90
N ILE A 54 -1.00 -19.58 24.02
CA ILE A 54 -1.39 -18.72 25.16
C ILE A 54 -0.19 -17.97 25.72
N ASP A 55 0.95 -18.63 25.88
CA ASP A 55 2.16 -18.03 26.44
C ASP A 55 2.66 -16.87 25.57
N GLN A 56 2.61 -17.01 24.26
CA GLN A 56 2.96 -15.90 23.34
C GLN A 56 1.98 -14.74 23.47
N PHE A 57 0.68 -15.01 23.56
CA PHE A 57 -0.31 -13.96 23.74
C PHE A 57 -0.12 -13.18 25.04
N GLN A 58 0.15 -13.85 26.13
CA GLN A 58 0.38 -13.24 27.45
C GLN A 58 1.61 -12.30 27.43
N ARG A 59 2.62 -12.63 26.64
CA ARG A 59 3.84 -11.84 26.49
C ARG A 59 3.77 -10.79 25.39
N ARG A 60 2.63 -10.68 24.68
CA ARG A 60 2.39 -9.64 23.67
C ARG A 60 2.05 -8.32 24.34
N GLU A 61 2.77 -7.26 23.95
CA GLU A 61 2.41 -5.89 24.36
C GLU A 61 1.21 -5.39 23.59
N PHE A 62 0.28 -4.78 24.31
CA PHE A 62 -0.75 -3.92 23.78
C PHE A 62 -0.57 -2.51 24.32
N SER A 63 -0.89 -1.51 23.49
CA SER A 63 -0.94 -0.12 23.94
C SER A 63 -2.27 0.49 23.50
N PHE A 64 -2.78 1.41 24.29
CA PHE A 64 -4.09 2.03 24.06
C PHE A 64 -3.98 3.54 24.06
N THR A 65 -4.68 4.18 23.11
CA THR A 65 -4.94 5.62 23.16
C THR A 65 -6.42 5.84 23.48
N LEU A 66 -6.70 6.56 24.55
CA LEU A 66 -8.06 6.90 24.96
C LEU A 66 -8.58 8.14 24.25
N GLU A 67 -9.87 8.45 24.45
CA GLU A 67 -10.55 9.61 23.86
C GLU A 67 -9.85 10.95 24.18
N ASN A 68 -9.31 11.08 25.38
CA ASN A 68 -8.57 12.26 25.85
C ASN A 68 -7.07 12.26 25.49
N ASP A 69 -6.67 11.47 24.50
CA ASP A 69 -5.28 11.29 24.04
C ASP A 69 -4.31 10.72 25.09
N VAL A 70 -4.82 10.21 26.21
CA VAL A 70 -3.97 9.46 27.15
C VAL A 70 -3.51 8.17 26.50
N TYR A 71 -2.20 7.96 26.49
CA TYR A 71 -1.54 6.78 25.91
C TYR A 71 -0.93 5.91 26.99
N PHE A 72 -1.35 4.65 27.07
CA PHE A 72 -0.74 3.67 27.98
C PHE A 72 -0.16 2.49 27.24
N ARG A 73 1.06 2.16 27.63
CA ARG A 73 1.83 1.03 27.12
C ARG A 73 1.86 -0.13 28.12
N PHE A 74 2.51 -1.19 27.66
CA PHE A 74 2.86 -2.37 28.46
C PHE A 74 1.65 -3.10 29.04
N GLN A 75 0.55 -3.11 28.31
CA GLN A 75 -0.59 -3.94 28.65
C GLN A 75 -0.40 -5.33 28.06
N SER A 76 -0.77 -6.37 28.82
CA SER A 76 -0.82 -7.74 28.33
C SER A 76 -1.98 -8.49 29.01
N PHE A 77 -2.42 -9.59 28.40
CA PHE A 77 -3.65 -10.27 28.78
C PHE A 77 -3.45 -11.78 28.76
N THR A 78 -4.06 -12.48 29.71
CA THR A 78 -3.95 -13.93 29.85
C THR A 78 -4.99 -14.67 29.00
N SER A 79 -6.02 -13.97 28.52
CA SER A 79 -7.12 -14.54 27.73
C SER A 79 -7.81 -13.49 26.87
N SER A 80 -8.56 -13.97 25.88
CA SER A 80 -9.47 -13.13 25.07
C SER A 80 -10.52 -12.41 25.92
N GLU A 81 -11.01 -13.06 26.96
CA GLU A 81 -12.01 -12.50 27.87
C GLU A 81 -11.43 -11.36 28.75
N GLU A 82 -10.19 -11.48 29.20
CA GLU A 82 -9.50 -10.39 29.90
C GLU A 82 -9.31 -9.18 29.01
N LEU A 83 -8.84 -9.39 27.77
CA LEU A 83 -8.76 -8.34 26.75
C LEU A 83 -10.13 -7.67 26.53
N ARG A 84 -11.18 -8.48 26.39
CA ARG A 84 -12.57 -8.01 26.23
C ARG A 84 -13.00 -7.08 27.35
N LYS A 85 -12.86 -7.52 28.60
CA LYS A 85 -13.21 -6.71 29.79
C LYS A 85 -12.48 -5.37 29.77
N LYS A 86 -11.20 -5.39 29.41
CA LYS A 86 -10.36 -4.19 29.37
C LYS A 86 -10.80 -3.23 28.26
N LEU A 87 -11.02 -3.71 27.02
CA LEU A 87 -11.45 -2.89 25.90
C LEU A 87 -12.84 -2.28 26.11
N ILE A 88 -13.78 -3.04 26.68
CA ILE A 88 -15.12 -2.51 27.03
C ILE A 88 -15.02 -1.43 28.11
N SER A 89 -14.12 -1.61 29.09
CA SER A 89 -13.94 -0.65 30.19
C SER A 89 -13.29 0.65 29.72
N TYR A 90 -12.24 0.56 28.90
CA TYR A 90 -11.44 1.71 28.47
C TYR A 90 -11.94 2.37 27.21
N CYS A 91 -12.66 1.65 26.35
CA CYS A 91 -13.14 2.13 25.06
C CYS A 91 -12.05 2.90 24.26
N PRO A 92 -10.85 2.32 24.06
CA PRO A 92 -9.77 3.05 23.43
C PRO A 92 -10.13 3.42 21.99
N LYS A 93 -9.72 4.61 21.53
CA LYS A 93 -9.87 5.02 20.14
C LYS A 93 -8.81 4.42 19.22
N LYS A 94 -7.67 3.96 19.79
CA LYS A 94 -6.62 3.25 19.07
C LYS A 94 -6.08 2.11 19.92
N ILE A 95 -5.77 1.01 19.25
CA ILE A 95 -5.07 -0.15 19.80
C ILE A 95 -3.80 -0.33 18.99
N ASP A 96 -2.64 -0.25 19.66
CA ASP A 96 -1.37 -0.58 19.04
C ASP A 96 -0.93 -1.97 19.48
N ILE A 97 -0.51 -2.78 18.52
CA ILE A 97 -0.04 -4.14 18.74
C ILE A 97 1.49 -4.10 18.77
N GLY A 98 2.06 -4.41 19.93
CA GLY A 98 3.49 -4.43 20.17
C GLY A 98 4.15 -5.77 19.87
N ALA A 99 5.38 -5.93 20.32
CA ALA A 99 6.13 -7.17 20.22
C ALA A 99 5.69 -8.20 21.27
N ILE A 100 6.09 -9.45 21.06
CA ILE A 100 6.13 -10.48 22.10
C ILE A 100 7.47 -10.34 22.81
N TYR A 101 7.44 -10.19 24.13
CA TYR A 101 8.64 -10.01 24.96
C TYR A 101 9.07 -11.30 25.65
N ASN A 102 10.27 -11.28 26.21
CA ASN A 102 10.80 -12.40 27.01
C ASN A 102 10.05 -12.60 28.34
N VAL A 103 9.40 -11.53 28.85
CA VAL A 103 8.57 -11.53 30.08
C VAL A 103 7.24 -10.83 29.81
N LEU A 104 6.31 -10.89 30.75
CA LEU A 104 5.04 -10.19 30.66
C LEU A 104 5.26 -8.68 30.56
N PRO A 105 4.71 -7.98 29.58
CA PRO A 105 4.83 -6.52 29.46
C PRO A 105 4.43 -5.74 30.71
N THR A 106 3.44 -6.24 31.46
CA THR A 106 3.04 -5.63 32.74
C THR A 106 4.14 -5.65 33.81
N GLN A 107 5.09 -6.56 33.68
CA GLN A 107 6.22 -6.75 34.63
C GLN A 107 7.53 -6.10 34.13
N HIS A 108 7.48 -5.26 33.11
CA HIS A 108 8.65 -4.69 32.44
C HIS A 108 9.60 -3.91 33.38
N LYS A 109 9.08 -3.37 34.49
CA LYS A 109 9.89 -2.61 35.49
C LYS A 109 10.60 -3.51 36.50
N GLU A 110 10.12 -4.73 36.68
CA GLU A 110 10.60 -5.68 37.69
C GLU A 110 11.59 -6.68 37.08
N ALA A 111 11.59 -6.81 35.76
CA ALA A 111 12.44 -7.75 35.06
C ALA A 111 13.88 -7.24 34.95
N GLU A 112 14.86 -8.11 35.16
CA GLU A 112 16.28 -7.81 34.91
C GLU A 112 16.54 -7.40 33.47
N THR A 113 15.86 -8.06 32.52
CA THR A 113 15.92 -7.74 31.09
C THR A 113 14.52 -7.71 30.52
N PHE A 114 14.23 -6.70 29.70
CA PHE A 114 12.98 -6.59 28.96
C PHE A 114 13.31 -6.39 27.48
N SER A 115 13.18 -7.45 26.69
CA SER A 115 13.59 -7.44 25.28
C SER A 115 12.54 -8.06 24.37
N PRO A 116 12.28 -7.48 23.19
CA PRO A 116 11.38 -8.05 22.20
C PRO A 116 11.98 -9.33 21.63
N GLN A 117 11.16 -10.37 21.48
CA GLN A 117 11.54 -11.65 20.92
C GLN A 117 10.98 -11.84 19.53
N GLU A 118 9.73 -11.49 19.33
CA GLU A 118 9.05 -11.63 18.04
C GLU A 118 8.13 -10.43 17.80
N LYS A 119 8.06 -9.99 16.53
CA LYS A 119 7.08 -9.02 16.05
C LYS A 119 6.92 -9.17 14.54
N GLU A 120 5.71 -9.09 14.04
CA GLU A 120 5.42 -8.99 12.63
C GLU A 120 6.17 -7.80 12.00
N ILE A 121 6.63 -7.94 10.76
CA ILE A 121 7.07 -6.78 9.98
C ILE A 121 5.81 -6.20 9.35
N VAL A 122 5.63 -4.89 9.48
CA VAL A 122 4.49 -4.19 8.91
C VAL A 122 4.99 -3.15 7.91
N PHE A 123 4.50 -3.25 6.68
CA PHE A 123 4.64 -2.19 5.68
C PHE A 123 3.35 -1.38 5.67
N ASP A 124 3.50 -0.08 5.77
CA ASP A 124 2.40 0.89 5.67
C ASP A 124 2.52 1.62 4.33
N ILE A 125 1.47 1.51 3.51
CA ILE A 125 1.36 2.20 2.23
C ILE A 125 0.28 3.26 2.40
N ASP A 126 0.66 4.53 2.34
CA ASP A 126 -0.26 5.66 2.51
C ASP A 126 -0.57 6.31 1.15
N MET A 127 -1.83 6.64 0.90
CA MET A 127 -2.27 7.30 -0.34
C MET A 127 -1.61 8.67 -0.55
N THR A 128 -1.20 9.35 0.51
CA THR A 128 -0.52 10.65 0.39
C THR A 128 0.83 10.57 -0.30
N ASP A 129 1.46 9.38 -0.32
CA ASP A 129 2.70 9.15 -1.06
C ASP A 129 2.52 9.31 -2.57
N TYR A 130 1.26 9.26 -3.05
CA TYR A 130 0.88 9.41 -4.45
C TYR A 130 0.32 10.80 -4.79
N ASP A 131 0.30 11.75 -3.85
CA ASP A 131 -0.23 13.10 -4.09
C ASP A 131 0.48 13.82 -5.23
N ASP A 132 1.73 13.45 -5.51
CA ASP A 132 2.50 14.01 -6.62
C ASP A 132 2.02 13.56 -8.00
N ILE A 133 1.33 12.44 -8.11
CA ILE A 133 0.92 11.86 -9.39
C ILE A 133 -0.59 11.70 -9.53
N ARG A 134 -1.38 11.79 -8.45
CA ARG A 134 -2.85 11.76 -8.52
C ARG A 134 -3.43 13.16 -8.72
N THR A 135 -4.48 13.25 -9.54
CA THR A 135 -5.16 14.50 -9.91
C THR A 135 -6.59 14.59 -9.36
N CYS A 136 -7.18 13.45 -8.97
CA CYS A 136 -8.58 13.36 -8.56
C CYS A 136 -8.83 13.79 -7.11
N CYS A 137 -7.86 13.54 -6.20
CA CYS A 137 -7.96 13.81 -4.77
C CYS A 137 -6.61 14.26 -4.22
N GLN A 138 -6.60 14.81 -3.00
CA GLN A 138 -5.40 15.20 -2.27
C GLN A 138 -5.54 14.85 -0.78
N GLU A 139 -4.42 14.69 -0.08
CA GLU A 139 -4.34 14.43 1.36
C GLU A 139 -5.14 13.19 1.77
N ALA A 140 -6.11 13.36 2.68
CA ALA A 140 -6.90 12.26 3.23
C ALA A 140 -8.11 11.85 2.36
N LYS A 141 -8.38 12.56 1.27
CA LYS A 141 -9.52 12.26 0.41
C LYS A 141 -9.20 11.08 -0.52
N LEU A 142 -10.16 10.19 -0.68
CA LEU A 142 -10.11 9.01 -1.54
C LEU A 142 -11.30 8.98 -2.49
N CYS A 143 -11.10 8.38 -3.66
CA CYS A 143 -12.15 7.96 -4.57
C CYS A 143 -11.69 6.71 -5.34
N ASP A 144 -12.58 6.09 -6.08
CA ASP A 144 -12.31 4.87 -6.84
C ASP A 144 -11.13 5.04 -7.82
N LYS A 145 -10.98 6.23 -8.43
CA LYS A 145 -9.90 6.51 -9.37
C LYS A 145 -8.51 6.47 -8.73
N CYS A 146 -8.34 7.01 -7.53
CA CYS A 146 -7.04 6.97 -6.86
C CYS A 146 -6.78 5.64 -6.13
N TRP A 147 -7.82 4.88 -5.81
CA TRP A 147 -7.64 3.57 -5.16
C TRP A 147 -6.85 2.59 -6.03
N LYS A 148 -6.86 2.74 -7.35
CA LYS A 148 -6.02 1.93 -8.25
C LYS A 148 -4.53 2.01 -7.95
N TYR A 149 -4.02 3.15 -7.46
CA TYR A 149 -2.63 3.23 -7.00
C TYR A 149 -2.33 2.27 -5.84
N MET A 150 -3.30 2.11 -4.91
CA MET A 150 -3.18 1.15 -3.81
C MET A 150 -3.17 -0.30 -4.31
N ILE A 151 -3.98 -0.63 -5.32
CA ILE A 151 -4.01 -1.96 -5.93
C ILE A 151 -2.66 -2.28 -6.57
N VAL A 152 -2.12 -1.35 -7.35
CA VAL A 152 -0.80 -1.51 -7.99
C VAL A 152 0.30 -1.68 -6.93
N ALA A 153 0.30 -0.84 -5.90
CA ALA A 153 1.28 -0.90 -4.82
C ALA A 153 1.19 -2.23 -4.05
N TYR A 154 -0.03 -2.69 -3.77
CA TYR A 154 -0.29 -3.99 -3.16
C TYR A 154 0.27 -5.14 -4.01
N GLU A 155 -0.06 -5.21 -5.31
CA GLU A 155 0.41 -6.29 -6.19
C GLU A 155 1.95 -6.32 -6.28
N ILE A 156 2.59 -5.15 -6.40
CA ILE A 156 4.05 -5.05 -6.46
C ILE A 156 4.67 -5.48 -5.14
N LEU A 157 4.17 -4.99 -4.00
CA LEU A 157 4.72 -5.33 -2.69
C LEU A 157 4.54 -6.82 -2.40
N ASP A 158 3.35 -7.39 -2.69
CA ASP A 158 3.06 -8.80 -2.52
C ASP A 158 4.03 -9.68 -3.31
N GLN A 159 4.28 -9.31 -4.57
CA GLN A 159 5.21 -10.03 -5.42
C GLN A 159 6.65 -9.96 -4.89
N ILE A 160 7.13 -8.78 -4.48
CA ILE A 160 8.45 -8.62 -3.87
C ILE A 160 8.59 -9.49 -2.62
N LEU A 161 7.62 -9.41 -1.72
CA LEU A 161 7.67 -10.13 -0.46
C LEU A 161 7.65 -11.65 -0.65
N LYS A 162 6.93 -12.15 -1.64
CA LYS A 162 6.84 -13.57 -1.97
C LYS A 162 8.03 -14.08 -2.77
N GLU A 163 8.42 -13.37 -3.82
CA GLU A 163 9.44 -13.86 -4.76
C GLU A 163 10.86 -13.54 -4.32
N ASP A 164 11.14 -12.33 -3.81
CA ASP A 164 12.49 -11.94 -3.42
C ASP A 164 12.83 -12.40 -2.00
N PHE A 165 11.85 -12.42 -1.10
CA PHE A 165 12.05 -12.80 0.30
C PHE A 165 11.41 -14.15 0.67
N GLY A 166 10.51 -14.69 -0.17
CA GLY A 166 9.85 -15.99 0.03
C GLY A 166 8.87 -16.02 1.20
N PHE A 167 8.34 -14.88 1.67
CA PHE A 167 7.30 -14.85 2.70
C PHE A 167 5.98 -15.38 2.13
N GLN A 168 5.22 -16.12 2.95
CA GLN A 168 3.99 -16.76 2.52
C GLN A 168 2.76 -16.30 3.32
N ASN A 169 2.96 -15.98 4.60
CA ASN A 169 1.87 -15.62 5.50
C ASN A 169 1.79 -14.10 5.63
N ILE A 170 1.14 -13.45 4.68
CA ILE A 170 1.00 -12.00 4.62
C ILE A 170 -0.47 -11.63 4.79
N LEU A 171 -0.80 -10.86 5.82
CA LEU A 171 -2.12 -10.29 6.02
C LEU A 171 -2.16 -8.86 5.51
N TYR A 172 -3.05 -8.57 4.57
CA TYR A 172 -3.32 -7.21 4.12
C TYR A 172 -4.56 -6.67 4.81
N ALA A 173 -4.44 -5.48 5.37
CA ALA A 173 -5.54 -4.81 6.04
C ALA A 173 -5.68 -3.37 5.54
N PHE A 174 -6.91 -2.96 5.24
CA PHE A 174 -7.21 -1.55 5.03
C PHE A 174 -7.01 -0.77 6.32
N SER A 175 -6.26 0.35 6.28
CA SER A 175 -5.95 1.14 7.48
C SER A 175 -7.17 1.82 8.13
N GLY A 176 -8.32 1.75 7.47
CA GLY A 176 -9.57 2.39 7.91
C GLY A 176 -9.70 3.85 7.46
N ARG A 177 -8.67 4.41 6.79
CA ARG A 177 -8.71 5.79 6.31
C ARG A 177 -8.25 5.93 4.86
N ARG A 178 -6.99 5.66 4.55
CA ARG A 178 -6.42 5.97 3.23
C ARG A 178 -5.25 5.08 2.80
N GLY A 179 -4.97 4.02 3.50
CA GLY A 179 -3.82 3.18 3.25
C GLY A 179 -4.07 1.70 3.42
N ILE A 180 -3.04 0.91 3.16
CA ILE A 180 -3.01 -0.53 3.33
C ILE A 180 -1.81 -0.90 4.19
N HIS A 181 -2.03 -1.76 5.19
CA HIS A 181 -0.97 -2.36 5.98
C HIS A 181 -0.73 -3.80 5.51
N ALA A 182 0.51 -4.16 5.24
CA ALA A 182 0.93 -5.53 4.98
C ALA A 182 1.67 -6.08 6.21
N TRP A 183 1.09 -7.09 6.86
CA TRP A 183 1.63 -7.74 8.06
C TRP A 183 2.27 -9.06 7.67
N LEU A 184 3.58 -9.19 7.84
CA LEU A 184 4.33 -10.41 7.58
C LEU A 184 4.32 -11.29 8.83
N CYS A 185 3.53 -12.35 8.78
CA CYS A 185 3.26 -13.23 9.92
C CYS A 185 4.12 -14.51 9.95
N ASP A 186 4.96 -14.74 8.94
CA ASP A 186 5.91 -15.86 8.94
C ASP A 186 6.80 -15.83 10.19
N GLU A 187 7.04 -16.98 10.81
CA GLU A 187 7.87 -17.08 12.00
C GLU A 187 9.26 -16.48 11.78
N ARG A 188 9.88 -16.77 10.63
CA ARG A 188 11.17 -16.19 10.26
C ARG A 188 11.14 -14.66 10.13
N ALA A 189 10.01 -14.05 9.71
CA ALA A 189 9.85 -12.60 9.66
C ALA A 189 9.73 -12.02 11.08
N ARG A 190 8.92 -12.67 11.92
CA ARG A 190 8.70 -12.23 13.30
C ARG A 190 9.96 -12.25 14.15
N ARG A 191 10.85 -13.22 13.92
CA ARG A 191 12.13 -13.39 14.68
C ARG A 191 13.31 -12.59 14.13
N LEU A 192 13.13 -11.85 13.02
CA LEU A 192 14.18 -10.98 12.54
C LEU A 192 14.49 -9.87 13.54
N GLN A 193 15.78 -9.69 13.78
CA GLN A 193 16.30 -8.58 14.57
C GLN A 193 16.29 -7.28 13.75
N ASP A 194 16.54 -6.16 14.38
CA ASP A 194 16.44 -4.82 13.78
C ASP A 194 17.29 -4.66 12.52
N ASN A 195 18.49 -5.22 12.49
CA ASN A 195 19.37 -5.19 11.31
C ASN A 195 18.75 -5.93 10.12
N GLY A 196 18.14 -7.10 10.34
CA GLY A 196 17.47 -7.87 9.30
C GLY A 196 16.22 -7.14 8.78
N ARG A 197 15.43 -6.56 9.68
CA ARG A 197 14.25 -5.74 9.34
C ARG A 197 14.65 -4.51 8.51
N ALA A 198 15.70 -3.80 8.95
CA ALA A 198 16.24 -2.66 8.25
C ALA A 198 16.78 -3.04 6.87
N ALA A 199 17.41 -4.21 6.72
CA ALA A 199 17.92 -4.68 5.44
C ALA A 199 16.78 -4.89 4.42
N ILE A 200 15.65 -5.51 4.81
CA ILE A 200 14.48 -5.69 3.95
C ILE A 200 13.89 -4.34 3.57
N ALA A 201 13.64 -3.46 4.54
CA ALA A 201 13.09 -2.14 4.29
C ALA A 201 14.00 -1.30 3.36
N ASN A 202 15.31 -1.33 3.59
CA ASN A 202 16.28 -0.62 2.78
C ASN A 202 16.39 -1.19 1.36
N TYR A 203 16.31 -2.51 1.19
CA TYR A 203 16.29 -3.12 -0.14
C TYR A 203 15.11 -2.58 -0.96
N ILE A 204 13.90 -2.63 -0.42
CA ILE A 204 12.69 -2.17 -1.10
C ILE A 204 12.78 -0.66 -1.37
N LYS A 205 13.14 0.13 -0.35
CA LYS A 205 13.27 1.59 -0.47
C LYS A 205 14.35 1.98 -1.49
N TYR A 206 15.52 1.33 -1.46
CA TYR A 206 16.61 1.62 -2.38
C TYR A 206 16.19 1.35 -3.82
N LYS A 207 15.56 0.22 -4.08
CA LYS A 207 15.09 -0.13 -5.44
C LYS A 207 14.04 0.86 -5.92
N ILE A 208 13.03 1.18 -5.12
CA ILE A 208 11.98 2.13 -5.50
C ILE A 208 12.55 3.54 -5.71
N SER A 209 13.46 4.01 -4.85
CA SER A 209 14.03 5.37 -4.95
C SER A 209 14.94 5.54 -6.16
N ASN A 210 15.68 4.51 -6.52
CA ASN A 210 16.63 4.58 -7.64
C ASN A 210 15.97 4.40 -9.01
N ILE A 211 14.74 3.89 -9.09
CA ILE A 211 14.05 3.72 -10.38
C ILE A 211 13.93 5.06 -11.14
N LYS A 212 13.70 6.17 -10.44
CA LYS A 212 13.63 7.50 -11.07
C LYS A 212 14.97 7.88 -11.73
N LEU A 213 16.08 7.59 -11.06
CA LEU A 213 17.42 7.86 -11.59
C LEU A 213 17.74 6.91 -12.75
N GLU A 214 17.48 5.63 -12.59
CA GLU A 214 17.73 4.62 -13.63
C GLU A 214 16.88 4.87 -14.87
N VAL A 215 15.59 5.22 -14.72
CA VAL A 215 14.73 5.59 -15.84
C VAL A 215 15.21 6.86 -16.52
N SER A 216 15.69 7.87 -15.78
CA SER A 216 16.21 9.12 -16.35
C SER A 216 17.51 8.94 -17.12
N GLN A 217 18.29 7.89 -16.80
CA GLN A 217 19.54 7.54 -17.50
C GLN A 217 19.33 6.52 -18.63
N GLY A 218 18.08 6.10 -18.86
CA GLY A 218 17.73 4.95 -19.68
C GLY A 218 18.05 3.65 -18.94
N LEU A 219 17.03 2.82 -18.68
CA LEU A 219 17.23 1.53 -18.02
C LEU A 219 18.33 0.74 -18.72
N LYS A 220 19.43 0.48 -18.00
CA LYS A 220 20.56 -0.27 -18.55
C LYS A 220 20.27 -1.76 -18.48
N GLU A 221 20.53 -2.46 -19.56
CA GLU A 221 20.49 -3.92 -19.58
C GLU A 221 21.71 -4.53 -18.83
N PRO A 222 21.52 -5.62 -18.06
CA PRO A 222 20.26 -6.26 -17.77
C PRO A 222 19.43 -5.49 -16.74
N ILE A 223 18.11 -5.35 -16.99
CA ILE A 223 17.18 -4.73 -16.05
C ILE A 223 17.06 -5.63 -14.81
N HIS A 224 17.01 -5.03 -13.63
CA HIS A 224 16.86 -5.80 -12.40
C HIS A 224 15.50 -6.52 -12.38
N PRO A 225 15.42 -7.82 -12.03
CA PRO A 225 14.18 -8.61 -12.08
C PRO A 225 12.98 -8.00 -11.34
N LEU A 226 13.23 -7.30 -10.23
CA LEU A 226 12.19 -6.57 -9.50
C LEU A 226 11.50 -5.52 -10.39
N TYR A 227 12.28 -4.78 -11.20
CA TYR A 227 11.72 -3.76 -12.08
C TYR A 227 10.96 -4.38 -13.25
N GLU A 228 11.45 -5.47 -13.82
CA GLU A 228 10.76 -6.20 -14.89
C GLU A 228 9.37 -6.64 -14.41
N ARG A 229 9.29 -7.25 -13.23
CA ARG A 229 8.04 -7.68 -12.63
C ARG A 229 7.11 -6.51 -12.32
N ALA A 230 7.65 -5.45 -11.71
CA ALA A 230 6.86 -4.25 -11.38
C ALA A 230 6.29 -3.59 -12.64
N ILE A 231 7.04 -3.52 -13.74
CA ILE A 231 6.58 -2.97 -15.03
C ILE A 231 5.40 -3.78 -15.57
N ILE A 232 5.45 -5.11 -15.49
CA ILE A 232 4.34 -5.97 -15.94
C ILE A 232 3.05 -5.66 -15.16
N ILE A 233 3.16 -5.46 -13.84
CA ILE A 233 2.02 -5.10 -12.99
C ILE A 233 1.51 -3.70 -13.34
N ILE A 234 2.41 -2.73 -13.44
CA ILE A 234 2.04 -1.34 -13.77
C ILE A 234 1.34 -1.29 -15.12
N ASP A 235 1.81 -2.00 -16.13
CA ASP A 235 1.27 -1.99 -17.49
C ASP A 235 -0.21 -2.41 -17.54
N LYS A 236 -0.62 -3.35 -16.68
CA LYS A 236 -2.03 -3.77 -16.56
C LYS A 236 -2.97 -2.59 -16.27
N TYR A 237 -2.52 -1.65 -15.43
CA TYR A 237 -3.34 -0.56 -14.89
C TYR A 237 -3.04 0.80 -15.51
N PHE A 238 -1.90 0.92 -16.18
CA PHE A 238 -1.34 2.22 -16.61
C PHE A 238 -2.31 3.03 -17.47
N LYS A 239 -2.90 2.40 -18.49
CA LYS A 239 -3.82 3.08 -19.42
C LYS A 239 -5.09 3.56 -18.72
N ASP A 240 -5.63 2.73 -17.82
CA ASP A 240 -6.84 3.08 -17.06
C ASP A 240 -6.55 4.20 -16.06
N VAL A 241 -5.45 4.11 -15.31
CA VAL A 241 -5.02 5.17 -14.38
C VAL A 241 -4.79 6.49 -15.13
N LEU A 242 -4.09 6.44 -16.26
CA LEU A 242 -3.80 7.61 -17.08
C LEU A 242 -5.08 8.30 -17.57
N GLU A 243 -6.09 7.52 -17.97
CA GLU A 243 -7.38 8.03 -18.44
C GLU A 243 -8.24 8.56 -17.30
N GLU A 244 -8.42 7.79 -16.24
CA GLU A 244 -9.25 8.15 -15.09
C GLU A 244 -8.72 9.35 -14.31
N GLN A 245 -7.40 9.46 -14.23
CA GLN A 245 -6.72 10.63 -13.65
C GLN A 245 -6.61 11.81 -14.63
N ASN A 246 -6.96 11.57 -15.90
CA ASN A 246 -6.84 12.58 -16.97
C ASN A 246 -5.44 13.21 -17.05
N LEU A 247 -4.39 12.42 -16.82
CA LEU A 247 -3.01 12.90 -16.60
C LEU A 247 -2.45 13.72 -17.74
N LEU A 248 -2.77 13.37 -19.00
CA LEU A 248 -2.24 14.08 -20.17
C LEU A 248 -3.02 15.37 -20.52
N ASN A 249 -4.04 15.72 -19.75
CA ASN A 249 -4.72 17.01 -19.83
C ASN A 249 -4.45 17.90 -18.61
N ASP A 250 -3.92 17.33 -17.54
CA ASP A 250 -3.47 18.06 -16.36
C ASP A 250 -2.03 18.57 -16.55
N GLU A 251 -1.73 19.80 -16.13
CA GLU A 251 -0.41 20.40 -16.32
C GLU A 251 0.70 19.65 -15.59
N LYS A 252 0.41 19.09 -14.43
CA LYS A 252 1.34 18.29 -13.64
C LYS A 252 1.69 16.99 -14.37
N GLY A 253 0.68 16.28 -14.85
CA GLY A 253 0.85 15.07 -15.64
C GLY A 253 1.58 15.32 -16.97
N LYS A 254 1.25 16.40 -17.69
CA LYS A 254 1.97 16.81 -18.90
C LYS A 254 3.46 17.05 -18.63
N ASN A 255 3.77 17.79 -17.56
CA ASN A 255 5.15 18.10 -17.20
C ASN A 255 5.93 16.84 -16.81
N LEU A 256 5.30 15.91 -16.08
CA LEU A 256 5.89 14.62 -15.74
C LEU A 256 6.25 13.81 -17.01
N ILE A 257 5.30 13.65 -17.91
CA ILE A 257 5.52 12.91 -19.19
C ILE A 257 6.61 13.58 -20.04
N LYS A 258 6.57 14.89 -20.18
CA LYS A 258 7.61 15.64 -20.92
C LYS A 258 9.00 15.42 -20.30
N GLY A 259 9.09 15.45 -18.97
CA GLY A 259 10.32 15.18 -18.23
C GLY A 259 10.87 13.77 -18.50
N LEU A 260 10.01 12.76 -18.43
CA LEU A 260 10.38 11.37 -18.71
C LEU A 260 10.84 11.16 -20.16
N ILE A 261 10.09 11.69 -21.12
CA ILE A 261 10.42 11.59 -22.55
C ILE A 261 11.78 12.27 -22.82
N LYS A 262 11.99 13.47 -22.30
CA LYS A 262 13.24 14.21 -22.46
C LYS A 262 14.42 13.47 -21.81
N ALA A 263 14.23 12.88 -20.65
CA ALA A 263 15.24 12.10 -19.95
C ALA A 263 15.67 10.85 -20.76
N TYR A 264 14.70 10.15 -21.37
CA TYR A 264 14.96 8.93 -22.12
C TYR A 264 15.54 9.17 -23.53
N PHE A 265 15.00 10.15 -24.28
CA PHE A 265 15.39 10.42 -25.68
C PHE A 265 16.42 11.56 -25.84
N GLY A 266 16.63 12.38 -24.81
CA GLY A 266 17.54 13.51 -24.87
C GLY A 266 17.16 14.52 -25.97
N ASN A 267 18.15 14.95 -26.74
CA ASN A 267 17.95 15.90 -27.85
C ASN A 267 17.43 15.25 -29.15
N GLU A 268 17.23 13.94 -29.15
CA GLU A 268 16.79 13.21 -30.35
C GLU A 268 15.29 13.34 -30.63
N ILE A 269 14.52 13.79 -29.62
CA ILE A 269 13.08 13.98 -29.74
C ILE A 269 12.76 15.48 -29.94
N GLN A 270 11.89 15.77 -30.89
CA GLN A 270 11.37 17.12 -31.08
C GLN A 270 10.25 17.38 -30.06
N MET A 271 10.61 18.02 -28.95
CA MET A 271 9.67 18.31 -27.86
C MET A 271 8.45 19.12 -28.30
N GLU A 272 8.62 19.97 -29.35
CA GLU A 272 7.52 20.71 -29.94
C GLU A 272 6.37 19.83 -30.45
N LYS A 273 6.71 18.65 -31.02
CA LYS A 273 5.68 17.69 -31.46
C LYS A 273 4.95 17.08 -30.28
N ILE A 274 5.65 16.78 -29.19
CA ILE A 274 5.03 16.31 -27.96
C ILE A 274 4.11 17.38 -27.37
N ASP A 275 4.56 18.63 -27.33
CA ASP A 275 3.74 19.76 -26.85
C ASP A 275 2.48 19.96 -27.71
N ASN A 276 2.58 19.80 -29.01
CA ASN A 276 1.43 19.90 -29.91
C ASN A 276 0.41 18.77 -29.65
N ILE A 277 0.87 17.52 -29.41
CA ILE A 277 -0.03 16.42 -29.06
C ILE A 277 -0.70 16.67 -27.71
N LEU A 278 0.08 17.05 -26.69
CA LEU A 278 -0.43 17.27 -25.33
C LEU A 278 -1.42 18.43 -25.26
N ASN A 279 -1.24 19.47 -26.06
CA ASN A 279 -2.08 20.65 -26.06
C ASN A 279 -3.17 20.65 -27.15
N SER A 280 -3.29 19.57 -27.93
CA SER A 280 -4.33 19.43 -28.94
C SER A 280 -5.73 19.50 -28.32
N LYS A 281 -6.58 20.36 -28.86
CA LYS A 281 -7.99 20.48 -28.46
C LYS A 281 -8.87 19.37 -29.03
N ASP A 282 -8.44 18.76 -30.13
CA ASP A 282 -9.19 17.71 -30.82
C ASP A 282 -9.09 16.35 -30.11
N ASN A 283 -8.01 16.14 -29.37
CA ASN A 283 -7.74 14.90 -28.66
C ASN A 283 -7.83 15.14 -27.14
N LYS A 284 -9.04 15.23 -26.60
CA LYS A 284 -9.25 15.45 -25.14
C LYS A 284 -8.99 14.22 -24.29
N VAL A 285 -9.00 13.02 -24.86
CA VAL A 285 -8.85 11.77 -24.13
C VAL A 285 -7.36 11.46 -23.94
N SER A 286 -6.94 11.28 -22.71
CA SER A 286 -5.52 10.98 -22.36
C SER A 286 -4.98 9.75 -23.08
N ARG A 287 -5.80 8.70 -23.28
CA ARG A 287 -5.42 7.48 -24.01
C ARG A 287 -5.02 7.78 -25.44
N ILE A 288 -5.80 8.58 -26.18
CA ILE A 288 -5.50 8.96 -27.59
C ILE A 288 -4.18 9.73 -27.65
N LYS A 289 -3.96 10.67 -26.73
CA LYS A 289 -2.68 11.40 -26.65
C LYS A 289 -1.50 10.48 -26.39
N LEU A 290 -1.65 9.49 -25.50
CA LEU A 290 -0.61 8.50 -25.25
C LEU A 290 -0.28 7.70 -26.52
N GLU A 291 -1.29 7.17 -27.22
CA GLU A 291 -1.10 6.41 -28.46
C GLU A 291 -0.35 7.21 -29.52
N LEU A 292 -0.68 8.49 -29.67
CA LEU A 292 0.03 9.39 -30.59
C LEU A 292 1.49 9.62 -30.20
N ILE A 293 1.77 9.73 -28.89
CA ILE A 293 3.13 9.85 -28.36
C ILE A 293 3.90 8.55 -28.60
N GLU A 294 3.32 7.41 -28.27
CA GLU A 294 3.93 6.09 -28.49
C GLU A 294 4.28 5.85 -29.96
N ASP A 295 3.37 6.16 -30.88
CA ASP A 295 3.60 6.04 -32.32
C ASP A 295 4.71 6.95 -32.81
N TYR A 296 4.80 8.16 -32.27
CA TYR A 296 5.88 9.08 -32.59
C TYR A 296 7.23 8.54 -32.08
N MET A 297 7.27 8.02 -30.85
CA MET A 297 8.49 7.41 -30.26
C MET A 297 8.95 6.17 -31.03
N LYS A 298 8.02 5.28 -31.43
CA LYS A 298 8.31 4.11 -32.27
C LYS A 298 8.94 4.49 -33.60
N LYS A 299 8.46 5.55 -34.25
CA LYS A 299 9.03 6.07 -35.51
C LYS A 299 10.49 6.51 -35.33
N ILE A 300 10.82 7.19 -34.24
CA ILE A 300 12.20 7.61 -33.94
C ILE A 300 13.10 6.40 -33.69
N GLN A 301 12.64 5.42 -32.91
CA GLN A 301 13.40 4.20 -32.62
C GLN A 301 13.68 3.37 -33.88
N ASN A 302 12.68 3.25 -34.77
CA ASN A 302 12.84 2.55 -36.04
C ASN A 302 13.84 3.25 -36.97
N GLN A 303 13.84 4.58 -37.02
CA GLN A 303 14.84 5.34 -37.78
C GLN A 303 16.26 5.06 -37.28
N LYS A 304 16.45 4.96 -35.95
CA LYS A 304 17.75 4.59 -35.37
C LYS A 304 18.24 3.19 -35.75
N LYS A 305 17.32 2.20 -35.77
CA LYS A 305 17.68 0.84 -36.19
C LYS A 305 18.18 0.81 -37.64
N ILE A 306 17.54 1.58 -38.52
CA ILE A 306 17.96 1.70 -39.93
C ILE A 306 19.33 2.38 -40.05
N ILE A 307 19.57 3.50 -39.33
CA ILE A 307 20.84 4.23 -39.36
C ILE A 307 22.01 3.39 -38.77
N LYS A 308 21.76 2.48 -37.81
CA LYS A 308 22.79 1.58 -37.29
C LYS A 308 23.10 0.38 -38.19
N GLN A 309 22.30 0.16 -39.24
CA GLN A 309 22.50 -0.92 -40.21
C GLN A 309 23.13 -0.42 -41.52
N ILE A 310 23.30 0.89 -41.69
CA ILE A 310 24.08 1.56 -42.75
C ILE A 310 25.47 1.91 -42.19
#